data_895139f4d3eb4a8a4ad94edce6830325
#
_entry.id   895139f4d3eb4a8a4ad94edce6830325
#
_cell.length_a   1.000
_cell.length_b   1.000
_cell.length_c   1.000
_cell.angle_alpha   90.00
_cell.angle_beta   90.00
_cell.angle_gamma   90.00
#
_symmetry.space_group_name_H-M   'P 1'
#
loop_
_entity.id
_entity.type
_entity.pdbx_description
1 polymer ?
#
loop_
_entity_poly.entity_id
_entity_poly.type
_entity_poly.pdbx_seq_one_letter_code
_entity_poly.pdbx_strand_id
1 'polypeptide(L)'
;MLNYTKLNLSRMNRLDRKSRLTETTIDQLAKVEQPITWLVITEGWCGDAAQIVPVLNHMALENENITLRFLLRDKNEAVIDAFLTNNARSIPKIIVLDTATREVLNSWGPRPAEVQKMVMDAKAEGLATDDLVLRKQISVNAAEQLHLWYARDKTKAIQNEFLEVASV
;
A
#
# COMPACT_ATOMS: atom_id res chain seq x y z
N MET A 1 18.53 1.14 7.40
CA MET A 1 17.43 0.20 7.03
C MET A 1 16.91 -0.62 8.22
N LEU A 2 17.75 -1.33 8.99
CA LEU A 2 17.31 -2.16 10.15
C LEU A 2 16.38 -1.44 11.16
N ASN A 3 16.64 -0.19 11.49
CA ASN A 3 15.81 0.58 12.42
C ASN A 3 14.39 0.86 11.87
N TYR A 4 14.29 1.16 10.59
CA TYR A 4 12.98 1.35 9.94
C TYR A 4 12.20 0.04 9.88
N THR A 5 12.86 -1.07 9.59
CA THR A 5 12.22 -2.40 9.56
C THR A 5 11.65 -2.78 10.93
N LYS A 6 12.39 -2.53 12.02
CA LYS A 6 11.89 -2.77 13.39
C LYS A 6 10.69 -1.90 13.75
N LEU A 7 10.72 -0.62 13.37
CA LEU A 7 9.60 0.29 13.58
C LEU A 7 8.37 -0.14 12.78
N ASN A 8 8.58 -0.54 11.53
CA ASN A 8 7.50 -1.02 10.66
C ASN A 8 6.88 -2.31 11.20
N LEU A 9 7.68 -3.25 11.70
CA LEU A 9 7.17 -4.46 12.35
C LEU A 9 6.24 -4.12 13.53
N SER A 10 6.62 -3.15 14.36
CA SER A 10 5.78 -2.68 15.46
C SER A 10 4.45 -2.06 14.97
N ARG A 11 4.50 -1.30 13.86
CA ARG A 11 3.31 -0.71 13.23
C ARG A 11 2.39 -1.79 12.67
N MET A 12 2.93 -2.76 11.95
CA MET A 12 2.18 -3.89 11.40
C MET A 12 1.49 -4.69 12.50
N ASN A 13 2.23 -5.09 13.53
CA ASN A 13 1.68 -5.81 14.69
C ASN A 13 0.56 -5.07 15.41
N ARG A 14 0.62 -3.73 15.42
CA ARG A 14 -0.48 -2.91 15.97
C ARG A 14 -1.72 -2.96 15.09
N LEU A 15 -1.55 -2.86 13.77
CA LEU A 15 -2.66 -2.89 12.82
C LEU A 15 -3.29 -4.28 12.73
N ASP A 16 -2.50 -5.35 12.73
CA ASP A 16 -3.01 -6.73 12.79
C ASP A 16 -3.95 -6.96 13.98
N ARG A 17 -3.65 -6.32 15.11
CA ARG A 17 -4.51 -6.44 16.31
C ARG A 17 -5.69 -5.48 16.33
N LYS A 18 -5.57 -4.29 15.73
CA LYS A 18 -6.51 -3.18 15.94
C LYS A 18 -7.33 -2.80 14.72
N SER A 19 -6.86 -3.05 13.50
CA SER A 19 -7.66 -2.73 12.31
C SER A 19 -8.88 -3.63 12.24
N ARG A 20 -9.94 -3.08 11.67
CA ARG A 20 -11.19 -3.80 11.43
C ARG A 20 -11.65 -3.50 10.01
N LEU A 21 -12.15 -4.50 9.35
CA LEU A 21 -12.81 -4.33 8.07
C LEU A 21 -14.20 -3.72 8.28
N THR A 22 -14.64 -2.93 7.31
CA THR A 22 -16.01 -2.44 7.27
C THR A 22 -16.95 -3.56 6.80
N GLU A 23 -18.22 -3.50 7.17
CA GLU A 23 -19.22 -4.43 6.67
C GLU A 23 -19.27 -4.45 5.15
N THR A 24 -19.21 -3.27 4.52
CA THR A 24 -19.13 -3.13 3.06
C THR A 24 -17.93 -3.89 2.48
N THR A 25 -16.77 -3.83 3.13
CA THR A 25 -15.58 -4.56 2.68
C THR A 25 -15.81 -6.06 2.72
N ILE A 26 -16.33 -6.57 3.83
CA ILE A 26 -16.62 -8.00 4.01
C ILE A 26 -17.63 -8.48 2.96
N ASP A 27 -18.74 -7.73 2.77
CA ASP A 27 -19.78 -8.06 1.80
C ASP A 27 -19.29 -8.07 0.35
N GLN A 28 -18.36 -7.17 -0.01
CA GLN A 28 -17.78 -7.15 -1.36
C GLN A 28 -16.80 -8.30 -1.57
N LEU A 29 -15.94 -8.57 -0.59
CA LEU A 29 -14.99 -9.69 -0.68
C LEU A 29 -15.69 -11.04 -0.74
N ALA A 30 -16.82 -11.20 -0.05
CA ALA A 30 -17.63 -12.43 -0.10
C ALA A 30 -18.16 -12.76 -1.53
N LYS A 31 -18.19 -11.78 -2.45
CA LYS A 31 -18.63 -11.95 -3.83
C LYS A 31 -17.53 -12.43 -4.78
N VAL A 32 -16.31 -12.55 -4.31
CA VAL A 32 -15.21 -13.07 -5.15
C VAL A 32 -15.37 -14.57 -5.32
N GLU A 33 -15.85 -14.98 -6.50
CA GLU A 33 -16.13 -16.38 -6.82
C GLU A 33 -14.94 -17.07 -7.52
N GLN A 34 -14.14 -16.31 -8.26
CA GLN A 34 -13.00 -16.86 -9.00
C GLN A 34 -11.70 -16.71 -8.21
N PRO A 35 -10.82 -17.71 -8.23
CA PRO A 35 -9.53 -17.63 -7.55
C PRO A 35 -8.67 -16.49 -8.11
N ILE A 36 -8.32 -15.54 -7.26
CA ILE A 36 -7.45 -14.41 -7.58
C ILE A 36 -6.22 -14.40 -6.67
N THR A 37 -5.13 -13.85 -7.18
CA THR A 37 -3.89 -13.64 -6.43
C THR A 37 -3.58 -12.16 -6.31
N TRP A 38 -3.44 -11.66 -5.11
CA TRP A 38 -2.91 -10.33 -4.83
C TRP A 38 -1.40 -10.43 -4.61
N LEU A 39 -0.64 -10.06 -5.64
CA LEU A 39 0.81 -10.01 -5.57
C LEU A 39 1.25 -8.63 -5.10
N VAL A 40 1.80 -8.55 -3.90
CA VAL A 40 2.27 -7.31 -3.27
C VAL A 40 3.77 -7.15 -3.46
N ILE A 41 4.18 -6.20 -4.29
CA ILE A 41 5.58 -5.81 -4.43
C ILE A 41 5.89 -4.81 -3.32
N THR A 42 6.84 -5.15 -2.45
CA THR A 42 7.13 -4.34 -1.25
C THR A 42 8.55 -4.55 -0.74
N GLU A 43 8.88 -3.84 0.34
CA GLU A 43 10.10 -4.00 1.13
C GLU A 43 9.82 -3.79 2.62
N GLY A 44 10.55 -4.50 3.48
CA GLY A 44 10.37 -4.41 4.94
C GLY A 44 10.65 -3.02 5.53
N TRP A 45 11.41 -2.19 4.84
CA TRP A 45 11.69 -0.81 5.24
C TRP A 45 10.64 0.20 4.78
N CYS A 46 9.66 -0.19 3.96
CA CYS A 46 8.64 0.72 3.42
C CYS A 46 7.59 1.08 4.49
N GLY A 47 7.49 2.37 4.79
CA GLY A 47 6.55 2.87 5.80
C GLY A 47 5.08 2.78 5.38
N ASP A 48 4.77 2.99 4.10
CA ASP A 48 3.41 2.83 3.56
C ASP A 48 2.98 1.36 3.59
N ALA A 49 3.89 0.44 3.23
CA ALA A 49 3.63 -1.00 3.32
C ALA A 49 3.26 -1.42 4.76
N ALA A 50 3.90 -0.82 5.76
CA ALA A 50 3.58 -1.11 7.16
C ALA A 50 2.17 -0.65 7.58
N GLN A 51 1.54 0.24 6.82
CA GLN A 51 0.15 0.66 7.04
C GLN A 51 -0.84 -0.15 6.19
N ILE A 52 -0.44 -0.60 5.02
CA ILE A 52 -1.32 -1.18 4.00
C ILE A 52 -1.35 -2.70 4.08
N VAL A 53 -0.19 -3.36 4.19
CA VAL A 53 -0.07 -4.82 4.16
C VAL A 53 -0.94 -5.55 5.21
N PRO A 54 -1.01 -5.11 6.48
CA PRO A 54 -1.89 -5.75 7.45
C PRO A 54 -3.37 -5.68 7.07
N VAL A 55 -3.80 -4.59 6.45
CA VAL A 55 -5.18 -4.42 5.98
C VAL A 55 -5.48 -5.39 4.85
N LEU A 56 -4.59 -5.46 3.85
CA LEU A 56 -4.71 -6.42 2.75
C LEU A 56 -4.72 -7.87 3.24
N ASN A 57 -3.93 -8.18 4.27
CA ASN A 57 -3.94 -9.50 4.88
C ASN A 57 -5.30 -9.83 5.52
N HIS A 58 -5.88 -8.91 6.28
CA HIS A 58 -7.22 -9.09 6.82
C HIS A 58 -8.26 -9.26 5.71
N MET A 59 -8.19 -8.44 4.66
CA MET A 59 -9.11 -8.55 3.52
C MET A 59 -8.98 -9.89 2.81
N ALA A 60 -7.76 -10.37 2.59
CA ALA A 60 -7.54 -11.66 1.91
C ALA A 60 -8.03 -12.86 2.73
N LEU A 61 -8.05 -12.75 4.06
CA LEU A 61 -8.54 -13.81 4.95
C LEU A 61 -10.07 -13.96 4.96
N GLU A 62 -10.81 -12.97 4.44
CA GLU A 62 -12.28 -13.04 4.37
C GLU A 62 -12.80 -13.97 3.29
N ASN A 63 -11.97 -14.36 2.30
CA ASN A 63 -12.41 -15.24 1.22
C ASN A 63 -11.28 -16.17 0.77
N GLU A 64 -11.54 -17.48 0.77
CA GLU A 64 -10.59 -18.54 0.39
C GLU A 64 -10.13 -18.49 -1.09
N ASN A 65 -10.89 -17.81 -1.95
CA ASN A 65 -10.52 -17.57 -3.34
C ASN A 65 -9.45 -16.49 -3.48
N ILE A 66 -9.08 -15.78 -2.41
CA ILE A 66 -8.08 -14.71 -2.44
C ILE A 66 -6.77 -15.21 -1.87
N THR A 67 -5.74 -15.25 -2.69
CA THR A 67 -4.38 -15.61 -2.26
C THR A 67 -3.49 -14.39 -2.20
N LEU A 68 -2.95 -14.06 -1.01
CA LEU A 68 -1.98 -12.98 -0.83
C LEU A 68 -0.54 -13.51 -0.98
N ARG A 69 0.26 -12.87 -1.83
CA ARG A 69 1.67 -13.19 -2.09
C ARG A 69 2.54 -11.94 -2.04
N PHE A 70 3.81 -12.13 -1.69
CA PHE A 70 4.77 -11.03 -1.55
C PHE A 70 5.97 -11.21 -2.45
N LEU A 71 6.42 -10.09 -3.03
CA LEU A 71 7.61 -10.01 -3.86
C LEU A 71 8.48 -8.85 -3.39
N LEU A 72 9.77 -9.11 -3.17
CA LEU A 72 10.71 -8.05 -2.79
C LEU A 72 11.09 -7.22 -4.03
N ARG A 73 10.83 -5.90 -3.99
CA ARG A 73 11.09 -4.97 -5.08
C ARG A 73 12.53 -4.99 -5.55
N ASP A 74 13.46 -4.90 -4.60
CA ASP A 74 14.88 -4.73 -4.90
C ASP A 74 15.54 -6.00 -5.49
N LYS A 75 14.83 -7.14 -5.42
CA LYS A 75 15.24 -8.39 -6.06
C LYS A 75 14.49 -8.69 -7.36
N ASN A 76 13.47 -7.90 -7.69
CA ASN A 76 12.57 -8.14 -8.83
C ASN A 76 12.29 -6.84 -9.58
N GLU A 77 13.33 -6.11 -9.93
CA GLU A 77 13.24 -4.80 -10.57
C GLU A 77 12.46 -4.83 -11.88
N ALA A 78 12.65 -5.85 -12.70
CA ALA A 78 11.94 -5.99 -13.97
C ALA A 78 10.41 -6.10 -13.78
N VAL A 79 9.95 -6.66 -12.65
CA VAL A 79 8.51 -6.75 -12.36
C VAL A 79 7.96 -5.38 -11.98
N ILE A 80 8.60 -4.66 -11.07
CA ILE A 80 8.12 -3.32 -10.67
C ILE A 80 8.21 -2.31 -11.83
N ASP A 81 9.14 -2.47 -12.76
CA ASP A 81 9.27 -1.62 -13.95
C ASP A 81 8.05 -1.70 -14.87
N ALA A 82 7.32 -2.81 -14.87
CA ALA A 82 6.05 -2.95 -15.59
C ALA A 82 4.87 -2.24 -14.88
N PHE A 83 5.04 -1.78 -13.61
CA PHE A 83 3.96 -1.22 -12.78
C PHE A 83 4.37 0.09 -12.09
N LEU A 84 5.10 0.94 -12.79
CA LEU A 84 5.54 2.23 -12.26
C LEU A 84 4.36 3.13 -11.86
N THR A 85 4.55 3.92 -10.82
CA THR A 85 3.63 4.99 -10.42
C THR A 85 4.34 6.34 -10.60
N ASN A 86 3.83 7.20 -11.49
CA ASN A 86 4.47 8.49 -11.83
C ASN A 86 5.95 8.31 -12.22
N ASN A 87 6.23 7.33 -13.08
CA ASN A 87 7.58 6.95 -13.55
C ASN A 87 8.55 6.55 -12.42
N ALA A 88 8.05 6.10 -11.27
CA ALA A 88 8.87 5.67 -10.15
C ALA A 88 8.47 4.26 -9.67
N ARG A 89 9.47 3.50 -9.21
CA ARG A 89 9.32 2.19 -8.58
C ARG A 89 8.71 2.31 -7.18
N SER A 90 7.54 2.95 -7.07
CA SER A 90 6.87 3.20 -5.80
C SER A 90 6.25 1.94 -5.22
N ILE A 91 6.36 1.75 -3.91
CA ILE A 91 5.85 0.59 -3.17
C ILE A 91 5.09 1.01 -1.90
N PRO A 92 4.14 0.16 -1.40
CA PRO A 92 3.74 -1.14 -1.97
C PRO A 92 3.00 -0.98 -3.30
N LYS A 93 3.18 -1.94 -4.20
CA LYS A 93 2.39 -2.05 -5.43
C LYS A 93 1.68 -3.40 -5.41
N ILE A 94 0.38 -3.37 -5.52
CA ILE A 94 -0.46 -4.56 -5.52
C ILE A 94 -0.89 -4.84 -6.96
N ILE A 95 -0.68 -6.05 -7.41
CA ILE A 95 -1.10 -6.55 -8.71
C ILE A 95 -2.14 -7.62 -8.47
N VAL A 96 -3.33 -7.43 -9.01
CA VAL A 96 -4.42 -8.43 -8.97
C VAL A 96 -4.29 -9.32 -10.18
N LEU A 97 -4.15 -10.61 -9.96
CA LEU A 97 -3.95 -11.62 -10.98
C LEU A 97 -5.09 -12.65 -10.96
N ASP A 98 -5.53 -13.09 -12.11
CA ASP A 98 -6.21 -14.37 -12.22
C ASP A 98 -5.23 -15.49 -11.80
N THR A 99 -5.64 -16.34 -10.88
CA THR A 99 -4.74 -17.36 -10.31
C THR A 99 -4.39 -18.44 -11.31
N ALA A 100 -5.32 -18.80 -12.20
CA ALA A 100 -5.15 -19.87 -13.18
C ALA A 100 -4.33 -19.44 -14.40
N THR A 101 -4.70 -18.29 -14.98
CA THR A 101 -4.08 -17.79 -16.23
C THR A 101 -2.86 -16.92 -15.94
N ARG A 102 -2.76 -16.34 -14.75
CA ARG A 102 -1.76 -15.33 -14.33
C ARG A 102 -1.89 -14.02 -15.09
N GLU A 103 -2.99 -13.77 -15.74
CA GLU A 103 -3.28 -12.50 -16.36
C GLU A 103 -3.43 -11.41 -15.31
N VAL A 104 -2.91 -10.21 -15.63
CA VAL A 104 -3.08 -9.03 -14.78
C VAL A 104 -4.48 -8.50 -14.99
N LEU A 105 -5.28 -8.55 -13.95
CA LEU A 105 -6.65 -8.03 -13.95
C LEU A 105 -6.66 -6.54 -13.59
N ASN A 106 -5.87 -6.17 -12.58
CA ASN A 106 -5.80 -4.79 -12.11
C ASN A 106 -4.52 -4.52 -11.32
N SER A 107 -4.28 -3.25 -10.93
CA SER A 107 -3.22 -2.91 -9.98
C SER A 107 -3.56 -1.67 -9.17
N TRP A 108 -3.04 -1.59 -7.92
CA TRP A 108 -3.24 -0.48 -7.01
C TRP A 108 -1.96 -0.13 -6.23
N GLY A 109 -1.91 1.10 -5.70
CA GLY A 109 -0.82 1.60 -4.87
C GLY A 109 -0.01 2.71 -5.57
N PRO A 110 0.93 3.30 -4.83
CA PRO A 110 1.52 2.82 -3.57
C PRO A 110 0.70 3.17 -2.32
N ARG A 111 -0.32 3.99 -2.40
CA ARG A 111 -1.11 4.48 -1.26
C ARG A 111 -2.45 5.04 -1.73
N PRO A 112 -3.40 5.30 -0.80
CA PRO A 112 -4.65 6.00 -1.14
C PRO A 112 -4.41 7.33 -1.86
N ALA A 113 -5.33 7.71 -2.74
CA ALA A 113 -5.19 8.86 -3.65
C ALA A 113 -4.92 10.17 -2.90
N GLU A 114 -5.61 10.42 -1.79
CA GLU A 114 -5.40 11.60 -0.96
C GLU A 114 -3.97 11.65 -0.38
N VAL A 115 -3.48 10.53 0.14
CA VAL A 115 -2.13 10.40 0.67
C VAL A 115 -1.09 10.54 -0.43
N GLN A 116 -1.36 9.96 -1.60
CA GLN A 116 -0.50 10.11 -2.77
C GLN A 116 -0.36 11.58 -3.16
N LYS A 117 -1.46 12.32 -3.17
CA LYS A 117 -1.46 13.76 -3.45
C LYS A 117 -0.61 14.52 -2.42
N MET A 118 -0.82 14.29 -1.12
CA MET A 118 -0.03 14.94 -0.06
C MET A 118 1.49 14.74 -0.24
N VAL A 119 1.90 13.51 -0.58
CA VAL A 119 3.32 13.18 -0.80
C VAL A 119 3.85 13.86 -2.06
N MET A 120 3.08 13.93 -3.13
CA MET A 120 3.48 14.59 -4.38
C MET A 120 3.58 16.10 -4.22
N ASP A 121 2.65 16.72 -3.49
CA ASP A 121 2.67 18.17 -3.19
C ASP A 121 3.92 18.52 -2.36
N ALA A 122 4.20 17.78 -1.29
CA ALA A 122 5.40 17.99 -0.48
C ALA A 122 6.70 17.77 -1.27
N LYS A 123 6.71 16.80 -2.20
CA LYS A 123 7.85 16.58 -3.08
C LYS A 123 8.05 17.76 -4.04
N ALA A 124 6.97 18.29 -4.60
CA ALA A 124 7.02 19.46 -5.49
C ALA A 124 7.52 20.71 -4.75
N GLU A 125 7.01 20.95 -3.53
CA GLU A 125 7.47 22.03 -2.65
C GLU A 125 8.97 21.91 -2.31
N GLY A 126 9.42 20.69 -1.95
CA GLY A 126 10.83 20.44 -1.67
C GLY A 126 11.74 20.62 -2.89
N LEU A 127 11.25 20.37 -4.10
CA LEU A 127 12.00 20.60 -5.35
C LEU A 127 12.02 22.08 -5.77
N ALA A 128 11.09 22.87 -5.31
CA ALA A 128 11.01 24.31 -5.60
C ALA A 128 12.00 25.17 -4.79
N THR A 129 12.74 24.59 -3.84
CA THR A 129 13.74 25.30 -3.04
C THR A 129 15.14 24.68 -3.19
N ASP A 130 16.17 25.52 -3.22
CA ASP A 130 17.57 25.10 -3.15
C ASP A 130 18.10 24.99 -1.72
N ASP A 131 17.34 25.48 -0.74
CA ASP A 131 17.69 25.38 0.69
C ASP A 131 17.51 23.94 1.18
N LEU A 132 18.62 23.25 1.41
CA LEU A 132 18.64 21.86 1.88
C LEU A 132 18.02 21.68 3.27
N VAL A 133 18.10 22.71 4.14
CA VAL A 133 17.50 22.66 5.49
C VAL A 133 15.98 22.73 5.36
N LEU A 134 15.48 23.67 4.56
CA LEU A 134 14.05 23.79 4.28
C LEU A 134 13.50 22.53 3.59
N ARG A 135 14.21 22.01 2.58
CA ARG A 135 13.82 20.74 1.92
C ARG A 135 13.69 19.58 2.90
N LYS A 136 14.65 19.48 3.83
CA LYS A 136 14.60 18.44 4.88
C LYS A 136 13.40 18.66 5.81
N GLN A 137 13.12 19.90 6.20
CA GLN A 137 11.98 20.22 7.06
C GLN A 137 10.64 19.89 6.39
N ILE A 138 10.47 20.21 5.11
CA ILE A 138 9.29 19.85 4.32
C ILE A 138 9.09 18.32 4.33
N SER A 139 10.16 17.55 4.09
CA SER A 139 10.10 16.09 4.11
C SER A 139 9.71 15.51 5.47
N VAL A 140 10.23 16.07 6.57
CA VAL A 140 9.88 15.64 7.94
C VAL A 140 8.42 15.96 8.24
N ASN A 141 7.98 17.19 7.95
CA ASN A 141 6.59 17.60 8.16
C ASN A 141 5.62 16.71 7.36
N ALA A 142 5.94 16.43 6.09
CA ALA A 142 5.13 15.57 5.26
C ALA A 142 5.02 14.15 5.85
N ALA A 143 6.12 13.58 6.36
CA ALA A 143 6.10 12.29 7.01
C ALA A 143 5.24 12.26 8.28
N GLU A 144 5.26 13.32 9.08
CA GLU A 144 4.40 13.47 10.26
C GLU A 144 2.92 13.56 9.88
N GLN A 145 2.59 14.40 8.89
CA GLN A 145 1.22 14.53 8.40
C GLN A 145 0.69 13.22 7.83
N LEU A 146 1.53 12.48 7.10
CA LEU A 146 1.21 11.16 6.60
C LEU A 146 0.82 10.18 7.73
N HIS A 147 1.60 10.14 8.80
CA HIS A 147 1.30 9.29 9.96
C HIS A 147 0.00 9.67 10.67
N LEU A 148 -0.25 10.99 10.81
CA LEU A 148 -1.50 11.49 11.39
C LEU A 148 -2.70 11.14 10.52
N TRP A 149 -2.54 11.23 9.20
CA TRP A 149 -3.60 10.86 8.26
C TRP A 149 -3.98 9.40 8.41
N TYR A 150 -3.02 8.46 8.33
CA TYR A 150 -3.30 7.02 8.52
C TYR A 150 -3.96 6.72 9.87
N ALA A 151 -3.56 7.43 10.92
CA ALA A 151 -4.15 7.23 12.26
C ALA A 151 -5.62 7.70 12.32
N ARG A 152 -5.98 8.76 11.60
CA ARG A 152 -7.34 9.32 11.55
C ARG A 152 -8.26 8.53 10.62
N ASP A 153 -7.77 8.12 9.47
CA ASP A 153 -8.50 7.36 8.45
C ASP A 153 -8.93 5.97 8.95
N LYS A 154 -8.17 5.38 9.87
CA LYS A 154 -8.44 4.04 10.44
C LYS A 154 -8.62 2.97 9.37
N THR A 155 -7.79 3.02 8.33
CA THR A 155 -7.72 2.07 7.22
C THR A 155 -8.89 2.09 6.22
N LYS A 156 -9.84 3.01 6.35
CA LYS A 156 -11.04 3.06 5.50
C LYS A 156 -10.72 3.35 4.03
N ALA A 157 -9.85 4.32 3.77
CA ALA A 157 -9.48 4.67 2.40
C ALA A 157 -8.72 3.52 1.71
N ILE A 158 -7.85 2.80 2.44
CA ILE A 158 -7.18 1.61 1.92
C ILE A 158 -8.22 0.57 1.49
N GLN A 159 -9.20 0.28 2.35
CA GLN A 159 -10.25 -0.69 2.06
C GLN A 159 -11.09 -0.27 0.86
N ASN A 160 -11.61 0.97 0.87
CA ASN A 160 -12.51 1.46 -0.17
C ASN A 160 -11.82 1.50 -1.55
N GLU A 161 -10.65 2.14 -1.63
CA GLU A 161 -9.95 2.28 -2.92
C GLU A 161 -9.42 0.94 -3.44
N PHE A 162 -8.97 0.05 -2.54
CA PHE A 162 -8.49 -1.25 -2.99
C PHE A 162 -9.63 -2.15 -3.45
N LEU A 163 -10.82 -2.07 -2.85
CA LEU A 163 -12.01 -2.80 -3.32
C LEU A 163 -12.39 -2.47 -4.77
N GLU A 164 -12.18 -1.22 -5.22
CA GLU A 164 -12.48 -0.83 -6.61
C GLU A 164 -11.66 -1.61 -7.64
N VAL A 165 -10.53 -2.18 -7.23
CA VAL A 165 -9.61 -2.93 -8.10
C VAL A 165 -9.49 -4.41 -7.72
N ALA A 166 -9.91 -4.78 -6.53
CA ALA A 166 -9.72 -6.12 -5.96
C ALA A 166 -10.84 -7.09 -6.31
N SER A 167 -12.03 -6.56 -6.58
CA SER A 167 -13.20 -7.34 -6.99
C SER A 167 -13.33 -7.27 -8.52
N VAL A 168 -12.92 -8.33 -9.18
CA VAL A 168 -13.06 -8.53 -10.63
C VAL A 168 -14.04 -9.67 -10.85
#